data_b3d3083dfee52369c28c90445178e45c
#
_entry.id   b3d3083dfee52369c28c90445178e45c
#
_cell.length_a   1.000
_cell.length_b   1.000
_cell.length_c   1.000
_cell.angle_alpha   90.00
_cell.angle_beta   90.00
_cell.angle_gamma   90.00
#
_symmetry.space_group_name_H-M   'P 1'
#
loop_
_entity.id
_entity.type
_entity.pdbx_description
1 polymer ?
#
loop_
_entity_poly.entity_id
_entity_poly.type
_entity_poly.pdbx_seq_one_letter_code
_entity_poly.pdbx_strand_id
1 'polypeptide(L)'
;MKKQTKKVIIGLLASTALFGSVAYSEEVQTVAIDTLNFVTNTKVATEDDVIKAKDTINELNLSKEYKESTKDSIKVKMPEDEVYNIVKTAKTESENNSKAENDKASELVDKYNSSKTEDNYKKAKDYIATIFDSSEQKTLLEKLDKSYKEEQKRIEDERIAKEKAEQAKRNTIQFDSNGLLVEHTSDNAERVITLLLAIPNHMNGSAYHAEIDPIIDQLSAAEAIHVIHRIEGAGFGQTGDGLAGADTPGTHRAFIERQVNSRFGGSIHLLLKKWGTYHYGGY
;
A
#
# COMPACT_ATOMS: atom_id res chain seq x y z
N MET A 1 -14.52 -54.82 -25.22
CA MET A 1 -13.50 -53.90 -24.74
C MET A 1 -13.45 -52.58 -25.51
N LYS A 2 -13.55 -52.53 -26.86
CA LYS A 2 -13.45 -51.27 -27.66
C LYS A 2 -14.48 -50.18 -27.32
N LYS A 3 -15.71 -50.51 -26.91
CA LYS A 3 -16.78 -49.52 -26.60
C LYS A 3 -16.64 -48.86 -25.21
N GLN A 4 -16.03 -49.54 -24.24
CA GLN A 4 -15.84 -48.97 -22.91
C GLN A 4 -14.64 -47.99 -22.86
N THR A 5 -13.60 -48.31 -23.62
CA THR A 5 -12.42 -47.43 -23.71
C THR A 5 -12.76 -46.08 -24.36
N LYS A 6 -13.61 -46.07 -25.42
CA LYS A 6 -14.11 -44.84 -26.05
C LYS A 6 -14.92 -43.97 -25.09
N LYS A 7 -15.72 -44.54 -24.18
CA LYS A 7 -16.51 -43.80 -23.20
C LYS A 7 -15.64 -43.16 -22.10
N VAL A 8 -14.57 -43.84 -21.69
CA VAL A 8 -13.62 -43.28 -20.69
C VAL A 8 -12.84 -42.12 -21.29
N ILE A 9 -12.44 -42.21 -22.55
CA ILE A 9 -11.72 -41.16 -23.27
C ILE A 9 -12.60 -39.92 -23.47
N ILE A 10 -13.87 -40.09 -23.84
CA ILE A 10 -14.84 -39.01 -23.98
C ILE A 10 -15.10 -38.32 -22.61
N GLY A 11 -15.17 -39.11 -21.53
CA GLY A 11 -15.33 -38.58 -20.17
C GLY A 11 -14.13 -37.76 -19.71
N LEU A 12 -12.91 -38.16 -20.08
CA LEU A 12 -11.69 -37.44 -19.67
C LEU A 12 -11.50 -36.14 -20.47
N LEU A 13 -11.78 -36.16 -21.77
CA LEU A 13 -11.74 -34.94 -22.61
C LEU A 13 -12.87 -33.95 -22.27
N ALA A 14 -14.06 -34.44 -21.91
CA ALA A 14 -15.17 -33.62 -21.44
C ALA A 14 -14.91 -33.02 -20.06
N SER A 15 -14.16 -33.68 -19.18
CA SER A 15 -13.79 -33.11 -17.87
C SER A 15 -12.73 -32.00 -17.98
N THR A 16 -11.87 -32.02 -18.99
CA THR A 16 -10.94 -30.93 -19.26
C THR A 16 -11.62 -29.69 -19.88
N ALA A 17 -12.71 -29.91 -20.64
CA ALA A 17 -13.52 -28.79 -21.17
C ALA A 17 -14.44 -28.15 -20.12
N LEU A 18 -14.78 -28.85 -19.03
CA LEU A 18 -15.64 -28.34 -17.94
C LEU A 18 -14.86 -27.49 -16.90
N PHE A 19 -13.55 -27.62 -16.83
CA PHE A 19 -12.70 -26.75 -16.03
C PHE A 19 -12.20 -25.61 -16.91
N GLY A 20 -13.12 -24.71 -17.26
CA GLY A 20 -12.81 -23.51 -18.02
C GLY A 20 -11.56 -22.84 -17.47
N SER A 21 -10.58 -22.61 -18.32
CA SER A 21 -9.32 -21.88 -18.07
C SER A 21 -8.43 -22.40 -16.92
N VAL A 22 -8.48 -23.67 -16.57
CA VAL A 22 -7.45 -24.25 -15.73
C VAL A 22 -6.20 -24.39 -16.58
N ALA A 23 -5.16 -23.69 -16.17
CA ALA A 23 -3.82 -23.92 -16.65
C ALA A 23 -3.59 -25.42 -16.77
N TYR A 24 -3.18 -25.86 -17.93
CA TYR A 24 -2.81 -27.24 -18.11
C TYR A 24 -1.60 -27.50 -17.24
N SER A 25 -1.81 -28.09 -16.05
CA SER A 25 -0.69 -28.64 -15.31
C SER A 25 0.00 -29.66 -16.21
N GLU A 26 1.29 -29.83 -16.05
CA GLU A 26 2.09 -30.83 -16.80
C GLU A 26 1.41 -32.20 -16.84
N GLU A 27 0.71 -32.58 -15.76
CA GLU A 27 -0.07 -33.79 -15.63
C GLU A 27 -1.28 -33.85 -16.60
N VAL A 28 -2.03 -32.75 -16.78
CA VAL A 28 -3.19 -32.72 -17.68
C VAL A 28 -2.74 -32.74 -19.14
N GLN A 29 -1.62 -32.15 -19.46
CA GLN A 29 -1.02 -32.20 -20.78
C GLN A 29 -0.51 -33.62 -21.11
N THR A 30 0.17 -34.25 -20.17
CA THR A 30 0.62 -35.67 -20.31
C THR A 30 -0.56 -36.59 -20.52
N VAL A 31 -1.62 -36.47 -19.71
CA VAL A 31 -2.85 -37.28 -19.88
C VAL A 31 -3.52 -37.02 -21.22
N ALA A 32 -3.54 -35.77 -21.72
CA ALA A 32 -4.13 -35.47 -23.03
C ALA A 32 -3.29 -36.05 -24.18
N ILE A 33 -1.96 -36.05 -24.08
CA ILE A 33 -1.05 -36.69 -25.05
C ILE A 33 -1.19 -38.21 -25.00
N ASP A 34 -1.21 -38.79 -23.79
CA ASP A 34 -1.40 -40.24 -23.61
C ASP A 34 -2.77 -40.69 -24.09
N THR A 35 -3.80 -39.85 -23.94
CA THR A 35 -5.14 -40.15 -24.45
C THR A 35 -5.18 -40.16 -25.98
N LEU A 36 -4.47 -39.22 -26.64
CA LEU A 36 -4.28 -39.26 -28.10
C LEU A 36 -3.53 -40.50 -28.57
N ASN A 37 -2.51 -40.95 -27.84
CA ASN A 37 -1.78 -42.20 -28.12
C ASN A 37 -2.64 -43.47 -27.96
N PHE A 38 -3.66 -43.45 -27.10
CA PHE A 38 -4.48 -44.61 -26.80
C PHE A 38 -5.60 -44.86 -27.81
N VAL A 39 -5.94 -43.88 -28.65
CA VAL A 39 -7.00 -43.97 -29.67
C VAL A 39 -6.56 -44.79 -30.89
N THR A 40 -5.31 -45.22 -30.93
CA THR A 40 -4.64 -45.70 -32.14
C THR A 40 -4.64 -47.21 -32.32
N ASN A 41 -5.75 -47.75 -32.80
CA ASN A 41 -5.73 -49.04 -33.52
C ASN A 41 -6.35 -48.93 -34.91
N THR A 42 -6.65 -47.73 -35.39
CA THR A 42 -7.15 -47.47 -36.74
C THR A 42 -6.11 -46.68 -37.51
N LYS A 43 -5.79 -47.05 -38.70
CA LYS A 43 -4.76 -46.37 -39.51
C LYS A 43 -5.15 -44.98 -39.99
N VAL A 44 -6.35 -44.51 -39.69
CA VAL A 44 -6.89 -43.24 -40.15
C VAL A 44 -7.75 -42.60 -39.03
N ALA A 45 -7.55 -41.34 -38.76
CA ALA A 45 -8.36 -40.57 -37.84
C ALA A 45 -9.82 -40.49 -38.28
N THR A 46 -10.74 -40.61 -37.32
CA THR A 46 -12.17 -40.43 -37.56
C THR A 46 -12.52 -38.95 -37.57
N GLU A 47 -13.69 -38.59 -38.10
CA GLU A 47 -14.19 -37.22 -38.08
C GLU A 47 -14.27 -36.66 -36.66
N ASP A 48 -14.70 -37.48 -35.69
CA ASP A 48 -14.71 -37.13 -34.28
C ASP A 48 -13.30 -36.80 -33.71
N ASP A 49 -12.28 -37.56 -34.14
CA ASP A 49 -10.90 -37.34 -33.71
C ASP A 49 -10.34 -36.03 -34.30
N VAL A 50 -10.70 -35.71 -35.52
CA VAL A 50 -10.35 -34.43 -36.18
C VAL A 50 -11.02 -33.25 -35.48
N ILE A 51 -12.32 -33.36 -35.13
CA ILE A 51 -13.03 -32.30 -34.38
C ILE A 51 -12.35 -32.07 -33.04
N LYS A 52 -12.08 -33.12 -32.26
CA LYS A 52 -11.41 -33.01 -30.96
C LYS A 52 -10.01 -32.40 -31.06
N ALA A 53 -9.24 -32.74 -32.08
CA ALA A 53 -7.93 -32.15 -32.30
C ALA A 53 -8.02 -30.63 -32.58
N LYS A 54 -9.00 -30.23 -33.40
CA LYS A 54 -9.27 -28.80 -33.68
C LYS A 54 -9.72 -28.06 -32.44
N ASP A 55 -10.59 -28.66 -31.61
CA ASP A 55 -11.03 -28.06 -30.34
C ASP A 55 -9.86 -27.92 -29.37
N THR A 56 -8.99 -28.94 -29.27
CA THR A 56 -7.76 -28.85 -28.45
C THR A 56 -6.87 -27.67 -28.89
N ILE A 57 -6.69 -27.46 -30.20
CA ILE A 57 -5.89 -26.38 -30.73
C ILE A 57 -6.50 -25.00 -30.38
N ASN A 58 -7.83 -24.88 -30.36
CA ASN A 58 -8.50 -23.63 -29.95
C ASN A 58 -8.19 -23.23 -28.52
N GLU A 59 -8.01 -24.20 -27.63
CA GLU A 59 -7.76 -24.02 -26.20
C GLU A 59 -6.26 -23.76 -25.87
N LEU A 60 -5.35 -23.82 -26.86
CA LEU A 60 -3.93 -23.61 -26.64
C LEU A 60 -3.54 -22.12 -26.71
N ASN A 61 -2.45 -21.75 -26.03
CA ASN A 61 -1.85 -20.41 -26.09
C ASN A 61 -1.05 -20.25 -27.40
N LEU A 62 -1.77 -20.03 -28.50
CA LEU A 62 -1.23 -19.83 -29.84
C LEU A 62 -1.81 -18.56 -30.45
N SER A 63 -1.10 -17.94 -31.39
CA SER A 63 -1.64 -16.80 -32.15
C SER A 63 -2.86 -17.27 -32.98
N LYS A 64 -3.76 -16.32 -33.29
CA LYS A 64 -4.96 -16.64 -34.10
C LYS A 64 -4.59 -17.23 -35.45
N GLU A 65 -3.61 -16.65 -36.11
CA GLU A 65 -3.13 -17.07 -37.42
C GLU A 65 -2.57 -18.50 -37.36
N TYR A 66 -1.79 -18.80 -36.30
CA TYR A 66 -1.23 -20.13 -36.12
C TYR A 66 -2.32 -21.16 -35.80
N LYS A 67 -3.32 -20.82 -34.95
CA LYS A 67 -4.48 -21.70 -34.67
C LYS A 67 -5.24 -22.07 -35.96
N GLU A 68 -5.54 -21.06 -36.78
CA GLU A 68 -6.28 -21.31 -38.04
C GLU A 68 -5.45 -22.15 -39.00
N SER A 69 -4.17 -21.84 -39.21
CA SER A 69 -3.27 -22.59 -40.06
C SER A 69 -3.14 -24.06 -39.60
N THR A 70 -3.00 -24.31 -38.30
CA THR A 70 -2.87 -25.64 -37.72
C THR A 70 -4.18 -26.42 -37.84
N LYS A 71 -5.33 -25.79 -37.58
CA LYS A 71 -6.65 -26.43 -37.78
C LYS A 71 -6.90 -26.79 -39.25
N ASP A 72 -6.50 -25.92 -40.18
CA ASP A 72 -6.64 -26.18 -41.60
C ASP A 72 -5.75 -27.30 -42.09
N SER A 73 -4.64 -27.58 -41.39
CA SER A 73 -3.77 -28.72 -41.67
C SER A 73 -4.39 -30.06 -41.24
N ILE A 74 -5.35 -30.07 -40.32
CA ILE A 74 -6.03 -31.25 -39.83
C ILE A 74 -7.25 -31.52 -40.70
N LYS A 75 -7.19 -32.62 -41.50
CA LYS A 75 -8.27 -33.00 -42.42
C LYS A 75 -8.90 -34.33 -42.00
N VAL A 76 -10.18 -34.53 -42.38
CA VAL A 76 -10.86 -35.80 -42.23
C VAL A 76 -10.10 -36.88 -42.99
N LYS A 77 -9.95 -38.06 -42.39
CA LYS A 77 -9.24 -39.21 -42.96
C LYS A 77 -7.73 -39.03 -43.15
N MET A 78 -7.10 -38.15 -42.34
CA MET A 78 -5.65 -38.17 -42.20
C MET A 78 -5.17 -39.39 -41.42
N PRO A 79 -3.93 -39.87 -41.65
CA PRO A 79 -3.28 -40.82 -40.76
C PRO A 79 -3.27 -40.27 -39.30
N GLU A 80 -3.56 -41.15 -38.32
CA GLU A 80 -3.65 -40.75 -36.92
C GLU A 80 -2.33 -40.20 -36.37
N ASP A 81 -1.20 -40.72 -36.82
CA ASP A 81 0.13 -40.25 -36.46
C ASP A 81 0.41 -38.81 -36.95
N GLU A 82 -0.13 -38.44 -38.14
CA GLU A 82 -0.05 -37.07 -38.63
C GLU A 82 -0.86 -36.10 -37.77
N VAL A 83 -2.13 -36.46 -37.44
CA VAL A 83 -2.99 -35.68 -36.57
C VAL A 83 -2.35 -35.54 -35.19
N TYR A 84 -1.82 -36.61 -34.64
CA TYR A 84 -1.10 -36.63 -33.38
C TYR A 84 0.11 -35.67 -33.41
N ASN A 85 0.93 -35.74 -34.44
CA ASN A 85 2.12 -34.89 -34.56
C ASN A 85 1.77 -33.39 -34.67
N ILE A 86 0.70 -33.07 -35.40
CA ILE A 86 0.22 -31.66 -35.48
C ILE A 86 -0.21 -31.16 -34.11
N VAL A 87 -1.03 -31.92 -33.38
CA VAL A 87 -1.47 -31.54 -32.03
C VAL A 87 -0.32 -31.47 -31.03
N LYS A 88 0.61 -32.43 -31.10
CA LYS A 88 1.80 -32.45 -30.25
C LYS A 88 2.68 -31.22 -30.48
N THR A 89 2.93 -30.87 -31.75
CA THR A 89 3.72 -29.67 -32.09
C THR A 89 3.05 -28.42 -31.57
N ALA A 90 1.73 -28.26 -31.76
CA ALA A 90 0.97 -27.11 -31.26
C ALA A 90 1.02 -27.01 -29.72
N LYS A 91 0.95 -28.16 -29.02
CA LYS A 91 1.09 -28.17 -27.55
C LYS A 91 2.46 -27.74 -27.10
N THR A 92 3.54 -28.26 -27.71
CA THR A 92 4.91 -27.86 -27.37
C THR A 92 5.12 -26.32 -27.57
N GLU A 93 4.57 -25.78 -28.65
CA GLU A 93 4.64 -24.34 -28.88
C GLU A 93 3.83 -23.56 -27.85
N SER A 94 2.64 -24.04 -27.47
CA SER A 94 1.84 -23.44 -26.40
C SER A 94 2.57 -23.44 -25.06
N GLU A 95 3.22 -24.54 -24.70
CA GLU A 95 4.04 -24.66 -23.49
C GLU A 95 5.19 -23.67 -23.49
N ASN A 96 5.91 -23.55 -24.62
CA ASN A 96 7.00 -22.60 -24.77
C ASN A 96 6.52 -21.15 -24.65
N ASN A 97 5.37 -20.81 -25.25
CA ASN A 97 4.76 -19.50 -25.15
C ASN A 97 4.37 -19.17 -23.70
N SER A 98 3.70 -20.10 -23.01
CA SER A 98 3.30 -19.93 -21.60
C SER A 98 4.53 -19.77 -20.70
N LYS A 99 5.60 -20.54 -20.93
CA LYS A 99 6.85 -20.37 -20.19
C LYS A 99 7.45 -18.99 -20.42
N ALA A 100 7.53 -18.53 -21.68
CA ALA A 100 8.08 -17.21 -21.99
C ALA A 100 7.24 -16.07 -21.38
N GLU A 101 5.92 -16.21 -21.35
CA GLU A 101 5.02 -15.25 -20.67
C GLU A 101 5.28 -15.23 -19.17
N ASN A 102 5.40 -16.37 -18.52
CA ASN A 102 5.65 -16.48 -17.08
C ASN A 102 7.03 -15.95 -16.69
N ASP A 103 8.06 -16.26 -17.46
CA ASP A 103 9.42 -15.75 -17.25
C ASP A 103 9.44 -14.21 -17.32
N LYS A 104 8.80 -13.62 -18.33
CA LYS A 104 8.70 -12.18 -18.48
C LYS A 104 7.86 -11.52 -17.39
N ALA A 105 6.77 -12.13 -16.97
CA ALA A 105 5.97 -11.64 -15.87
C ALA A 105 6.75 -11.64 -14.55
N SER A 106 7.51 -12.72 -14.29
CA SER A 106 8.38 -12.83 -13.13
C SER A 106 9.47 -11.74 -13.15
N GLU A 107 10.09 -11.46 -14.31
CA GLU A 107 11.04 -10.37 -14.48
C GLU A 107 10.42 -9.01 -14.11
N LEU A 108 9.18 -8.75 -14.55
CA LEU A 108 8.49 -7.50 -14.22
C LEU A 108 8.16 -7.39 -12.73
N VAL A 109 7.78 -8.48 -12.08
CA VAL A 109 7.59 -8.53 -10.63
C VAL A 109 8.90 -8.26 -9.90
N ASP A 110 10.01 -8.85 -10.32
CA ASP A 110 11.33 -8.63 -9.74
C ASP A 110 11.80 -7.19 -9.95
N LYS A 111 11.52 -6.62 -11.11
CA LYS A 111 11.79 -5.20 -11.39
C LYS A 111 11.00 -4.29 -10.46
N TYR A 112 9.73 -4.57 -10.21
CA TYR A 112 8.96 -3.86 -9.20
C TYR A 112 9.57 -4.05 -7.81
N ASN A 113 9.91 -5.27 -7.41
CA ASN A 113 10.50 -5.56 -6.11
C ASN A 113 11.81 -4.80 -5.86
N SER A 114 12.59 -4.56 -6.92
CA SER A 114 13.86 -3.83 -6.84
C SER A 114 13.69 -2.31 -6.75
N SER A 115 12.67 -1.75 -7.38
CA SER A 115 12.51 -0.29 -7.53
C SER A 115 11.33 0.29 -6.79
N LYS A 116 10.32 -0.54 -6.46
CA LYS A 116 9.10 -0.17 -5.72
C LYS A 116 8.35 1.07 -6.28
N THR A 117 8.41 1.28 -7.61
CA THR A 117 7.70 2.39 -8.25
C THR A 117 6.30 1.99 -8.71
N GLU A 118 5.35 2.93 -8.64
CA GLU A 118 3.98 2.75 -9.12
C GLU A 118 3.91 2.34 -10.59
N ASP A 119 4.78 2.91 -11.44
CA ASP A 119 4.87 2.58 -12.86
C ASP A 119 5.26 1.11 -13.09
N ASN A 120 6.24 0.59 -12.32
CA ASN A 120 6.63 -0.81 -12.41
C ASN A 120 5.56 -1.76 -11.86
N TYR A 121 4.84 -1.36 -10.79
CA TYR A 121 3.69 -2.13 -10.32
C TYR A 121 2.62 -2.25 -11.40
N LYS A 122 2.25 -1.12 -12.03
CA LYS A 122 1.25 -1.10 -13.09
C LYS A 122 1.67 -1.94 -14.29
N LYS A 123 2.92 -1.79 -14.76
CA LYS A 123 3.46 -2.58 -15.87
C LYS A 123 3.43 -4.08 -15.58
N ALA A 124 3.85 -4.49 -14.38
CA ALA A 124 3.79 -5.90 -13.98
C ALA A 124 2.36 -6.41 -13.94
N LYS A 125 1.45 -5.66 -13.32
CA LYS A 125 0.04 -6.03 -13.21
C LYS A 125 -0.66 -6.14 -14.55
N ASP A 126 -0.47 -5.16 -15.42
CA ASP A 126 -1.07 -5.15 -16.77
C ASP A 126 -0.54 -6.33 -17.59
N TYR A 127 0.75 -6.65 -17.49
CA TYR A 127 1.32 -7.79 -18.19
C TYR A 127 0.83 -9.13 -17.63
N ILE A 128 0.79 -9.29 -16.30
CA ILE A 128 0.27 -10.51 -15.66
C ILE A 128 -1.18 -10.78 -16.09
N ALA A 129 -2.00 -9.73 -16.28
CA ALA A 129 -3.38 -9.88 -16.74
C ALA A 129 -3.48 -10.49 -18.15
N THR A 130 -2.41 -10.51 -18.93
CA THR A 130 -2.37 -11.11 -20.29
C THR A 130 -1.91 -12.57 -20.29
N ILE A 131 -1.43 -13.11 -19.18
CA ILE A 131 -0.94 -14.48 -19.10
C ILE A 131 -2.09 -15.46 -19.32
N PHE A 132 -1.83 -16.45 -20.17
CA PHE A 132 -2.81 -17.48 -20.50
C PHE A 132 -3.08 -18.45 -19.33
N ASP A 133 -2.04 -18.82 -18.58
CA ASP A 133 -2.15 -19.70 -17.40
C ASP A 133 -2.78 -18.96 -16.22
N SER A 134 -4.06 -19.24 -15.96
CA SER A 134 -4.83 -18.59 -14.88
C SER A 134 -4.31 -18.90 -13.47
N SER A 135 -3.67 -20.04 -13.25
CA SER A 135 -3.09 -20.40 -11.95
C SER A 135 -1.82 -19.59 -11.68
N GLU A 136 -0.95 -19.53 -12.68
CA GLU A 136 0.28 -18.73 -12.59
C GLU A 136 -0.04 -17.24 -12.53
N GLN A 137 -1.00 -16.76 -13.34
CA GLN A 137 -1.52 -15.39 -13.28
C GLN A 137 -1.94 -15.01 -11.85
N LYS A 138 -2.74 -15.86 -11.20
CA LYS A 138 -3.19 -15.65 -9.83
C LYS A 138 -2.02 -15.62 -8.85
N THR A 139 -1.10 -16.55 -8.95
CA THR A 139 0.08 -16.66 -8.08
C THR A 139 0.96 -15.41 -8.19
N LEU A 140 1.21 -14.93 -9.41
CA LEU A 140 2.02 -13.74 -9.66
C LEU A 140 1.32 -12.45 -9.18
N LEU A 141 0.00 -12.34 -9.40
CA LEU A 141 -0.78 -11.22 -8.88
C LEU A 141 -0.77 -11.18 -7.35
N GLU A 142 -0.94 -12.31 -6.68
CA GLU A 142 -0.89 -12.38 -5.21
C GLU A 142 0.49 -11.94 -4.66
N LYS A 143 1.58 -12.38 -5.29
CA LYS A 143 2.94 -11.96 -4.94
C LYS A 143 3.15 -10.45 -5.15
N LEU A 144 2.74 -9.94 -6.30
CA LEU A 144 2.85 -8.53 -6.64
C LEU A 144 2.03 -7.65 -5.69
N ASP A 145 0.76 -7.98 -5.48
CA ASP A 145 -0.15 -7.22 -4.62
C ASP A 145 0.28 -7.25 -3.15
N LYS A 146 0.82 -8.38 -2.67
CA LYS A 146 1.39 -8.47 -1.32
C LYS A 146 2.57 -7.51 -1.17
N SER A 147 3.53 -7.55 -2.09
CA SER A 147 4.69 -6.67 -2.08
C SER A 147 4.31 -5.19 -2.20
N TYR A 148 3.29 -4.87 -2.99
CA TYR A 148 2.76 -3.52 -3.11
C TYR A 148 2.15 -3.02 -1.80
N LYS A 149 1.30 -3.82 -1.16
CA LYS A 149 0.68 -3.47 0.13
C LYS A 149 1.71 -3.27 1.24
N GLU A 150 2.75 -4.11 1.29
CA GLU A 150 3.85 -3.97 2.24
C GLU A 150 4.59 -2.65 2.04
N GLU A 151 4.84 -2.26 0.79
CA GLU A 151 5.49 -0.99 0.47
C GLU A 151 4.62 0.22 0.82
N GLN A 152 3.32 0.20 0.49
CA GLN A 152 2.40 1.27 0.86
C GLN A 152 2.33 1.46 2.38
N LYS A 153 2.30 0.35 3.12
CA LYS A 153 2.34 0.41 4.59
C LYS A 153 3.65 1.02 5.09
N ARG A 154 4.80 0.65 4.52
CA ARG A 154 6.12 1.20 4.89
C ARG A 154 6.16 2.72 4.67
N ILE A 155 5.69 3.19 3.52
CA ILE A 155 5.62 4.62 3.18
C ILE A 155 4.73 5.37 4.18
N GLU A 156 3.59 4.82 4.52
CA GLU A 156 2.67 5.44 5.49
C GLU A 156 3.27 5.46 6.90
N ASP A 157 3.89 4.38 7.35
CA ASP A 157 4.57 4.31 8.65
C ASP A 157 5.72 5.32 8.74
N GLU A 158 6.51 5.49 7.65
CA GLU A 158 7.58 6.50 7.56
C GLU A 158 7.01 7.93 7.61
N ARG A 159 5.90 8.20 6.90
CA ARG A 159 5.22 9.49 6.93
C ARG A 159 4.77 9.84 8.36
N ILE A 160 4.09 8.89 9.02
CA ILE A 160 3.62 9.05 10.41
C ILE A 160 4.80 9.27 11.37
N ALA A 161 5.88 8.51 11.21
CA ALA A 161 7.08 8.66 12.04
C ALA A 161 7.72 10.03 11.86
N LYS A 162 7.82 10.52 10.63
CA LYS A 162 8.34 11.85 10.30
C LYS A 162 7.49 12.96 10.91
N GLU A 163 6.17 12.88 10.76
CA GLU A 163 5.24 13.84 11.34
C GLU A 163 5.36 13.89 12.87
N LYS A 164 5.41 12.72 13.53
CA LYS A 164 5.63 12.64 14.99
C LYS A 164 6.97 13.24 15.41
N ALA A 165 8.03 13.01 14.65
CA ALA A 165 9.35 13.55 14.93
C ALA A 165 9.37 15.09 14.76
N GLU A 166 8.71 15.62 13.74
CA GLU A 166 8.58 17.06 13.53
C GLU A 166 7.75 17.71 14.65
N GLN A 167 6.63 17.08 15.03
CA GLN A 167 5.81 17.57 16.14
C GLN A 167 6.57 17.54 17.48
N ALA A 168 7.34 16.48 17.74
CA ALA A 168 8.18 16.41 18.93
C ALA A 168 9.21 17.54 18.96
N LYS A 169 9.86 17.86 17.82
CA LYS A 169 10.79 19.00 17.72
C LYS A 169 10.08 20.33 17.98
N ARG A 170 8.91 20.54 17.39
CA ARG A 170 8.12 21.76 17.61
C ARG A 170 7.74 21.96 19.08
N ASN A 171 7.47 20.87 19.79
CA ASN A 171 7.06 20.91 21.19
C ASN A 171 8.24 20.94 22.19
N THR A 172 9.48 20.82 21.69
CA THR A 172 10.66 20.87 22.54
C THR A 172 11.09 22.30 22.79
N ILE A 173 11.28 22.64 24.08
CA ILE A 173 11.85 23.94 24.50
C ILE A 173 13.30 24.00 24.05
N GLN A 174 13.66 25.06 23.33
CA GLN A 174 15.00 25.26 22.79
C GLN A 174 15.66 26.48 23.42
N PHE A 175 16.97 26.48 23.44
CA PHE A 175 17.80 27.59 23.91
C PHE A 175 18.76 28.01 22.79
N ASP A 176 18.99 29.32 22.68
CA ASP A 176 19.96 29.86 21.76
C ASP A 176 21.42 29.68 22.28
N SER A 177 22.39 30.17 21.53
CA SER A 177 23.82 30.14 21.90
C SER A 177 24.16 30.87 23.18
N ASN A 178 23.32 31.79 23.63
CA ASN A 178 23.46 32.59 24.85
C ASN A 178 22.73 31.99 26.04
N GLY A 179 22.05 30.83 25.83
CA GLY A 179 21.23 30.17 26.83
C GLY A 179 19.88 30.83 27.07
N LEU A 180 19.43 31.69 26.15
CA LEU A 180 18.09 32.27 26.18
C LEU A 180 17.08 31.33 25.55
N LEU A 181 15.83 31.39 26.02
CA LEU A 181 14.73 30.67 25.39
C LEU A 181 14.52 31.18 23.97
N VAL A 182 14.43 30.22 23.03
CA VAL A 182 14.09 30.56 21.66
C VAL A 182 12.61 30.89 21.60
N GLU A 183 12.30 32.07 21.08
CA GLU A 183 10.94 32.56 20.86
C GLU A 183 10.64 32.70 19.38
N HIS A 184 9.39 32.51 19.02
CA HIS A 184 8.92 32.77 17.69
C HIS A 184 7.51 33.36 17.71
N THR A 185 7.28 34.39 16.92
CA THR A 185 5.95 34.96 16.72
C THR A 185 5.27 34.38 15.52
N SER A 186 3.94 34.24 15.59
CA SER A 186 3.08 33.81 14.48
C SER A 186 1.69 34.41 14.65
N ASP A 187 0.88 34.36 13.60
CA ASP A 187 -0.51 34.83 13.67
C ASP A 187 -1.30 34.12 14.77
N ASN A 188 -1.05 32.81 14.95
CA ASN A 188 -1.67 32.04 16.02
C ASN A 188 -1.21 32.49 17.41
N ALA A 189 0.08 32.76 17.60
CA ALA A 189 0.62 33.26 18.86
C ALA A 189 0.03 34.62 19.19
N GLU A 190 0.02 35.57 18.25
CA GLU A 190 -0.55 36.90 18.43
C GLU A 190 -2.06 36.89 18.70
N ARG A 191 -2.78 35.93 18.05
CA ARG A 191 -4.19 35.70 18.32
C ARG A 191 -4.43 35.20 19.75
N VAL A 192 -3.64 34.25 20.24
CA VAL A 192 -3.72 33.77 21.63
C VAL A 192 -3.44 34.89 22.61
N ILE A 193 -2.41 35.73 22.38
CA ILE A 193 -2.10 36.89 23.19
C ILE A 193 -3.31 37.81 23.25
N THR A 194 -3.87 38.19 22.12
CA THR A 194 -5.02 39.06 22.01
C THR A 194 -6.23 38.53 22.78
N LEU A 195 -6.54 37.22 22.61
CA LEU A 195 -7.65 36.60 23.31
C LEU A 195 -7.44 36.50 24.81
N LEU A 196 -6.25 36.13 25.27
CA LEU A 196 -5.92 36.09 26.70
C LEU A 196 -5.97 37.47 27.36
N LEU A 197 -5.46 38.51 26.70
CA LEU A 197 -5.51 39.87 27.18
C LEU A 197 -6.94 40.47 27.17
N ALA A 198 -7.83 39.94 26.36
CA ALA A 198 -9.22 40.38 26.31
C ALA A 198 -10.06 39.79 27.45
N ILE A 199 -9.59 38.77 28.18
CA ILE A 199 -10.31 38.19 29.31
C ILE A 199 -10.36 39.23 30.46
N PRO A 200 -11.54 39.61 30.96
CA PRO A 200 -11.65 40.59 32.06
C PRO A 200 -10.96 40.07 33.34
N ASN A 201 -10.25 40.94 34.04
CA ASN A 201 -9.46 40.62 35.24
C ASN A 201 -10.26 39.97 36.39
N HIS A 202 -11.57 40.08 36.37
CA HIS A 202 -12.46 39.55 37.42
C HIS A 202 -13.18 38.26 36.97
N MET A 203 -12.86 37.74 35.75
CA MET A 203 -13.49 36.56 35.20
C MET A 203 -12.53 35.37 35.16
N ASN A 204 -13.06 34.21 35.46
CA ASN A 204 -12.35 32.96 35.23
C ASN A 204 -12.20 32.73 33.73
N GLY A 205 -10.96 32.50 33.27
CA GLY A 205 -10.66 32.23 31.86
C GLY A 205 -11.24 30.93 31.32
N SER A 206 -11.80 30.06 32.18
CA SER A 206 -12.34 28.77 31.73
C SER A 206 -13.48 28.89 30.71
N ALA A 207 -14.25 29.96 30.73
CA ALA A 207 -15.29 30.22 29.75
C ALA A 207 -14.76 30.44 28.31
N TYR A 208 -13.47 30.78 28.19
CA TYR A 208 -12.79 31.08 26.93
C TYR A 208 -11.99 29.90 26.38
N HIS A 209 -11.88 28.79 27.14
CA HIS A 209 -11.09 27.62 26.74
C HIS A 209 -11.53 27.01 25.40
N ALA A 210 -12.83 26.98 25.12
CA ALA A 210 -13.35 26.45 23.86
C ALA A 210 -12.78 27.17 22.62
N GLU A 211 -12.47 28.47 22.74
CA GLU A 211 -11.91 29.27 21.65
C GLU A 211 -10.38 29.23 21.66
N ILE A 212 -9.77 29.32 22.83
CA ILE A 212 -8.32 29.51 22.98
C ILE A 212 -7.54 28.21 22.91
N ASP A 213 -8.01 27.17 23.56
CA ASP A 213 -7.30 25.87 23.66
C ASP A 213 -6.94 25.23 22.31
N PRO A 214 -7.83 25.22 21.30
CA PRO A 214 -7.49 24.67 19.99
C PRO A 214 -6.33 25.43 19.32
N ILE A 215 -6.19 26.73 19.58
CA ILE A 215 -5.12 27.53 19.02
C ILE A 215 -3.81 27.28 19.79
N ILE A 216 -3.88 27.22 21.13
CA ILE A 216 -2.73 26.88 21.99
C ILE A 216 -2.15 25.51 21.58
N ASP A 217 -2.99 24.52 21.28
CA ASP A 217 -2.55 23.18 20.88
C ASP A 217 -1.80 23.15 19.53
N GLN A 218 -1.97 24.17 18.71
CA GLN A 218 -1.27 24.33 17.43
C GLN A 218 0.08 25.06 17.56
N LEU A 219 0.33 25.78 18.66
CA LEU A 219 1.56 26.50 18.85
C LEU A 219 2.75 25.54 18.98
N SER A 220 3.91 25.94 18.47
CA SER A 220 5.20 25.37 18.84
C SER A 220 5.60 25.80 20.24
N ALA A 221 6.59 25.13 20.84
CA ALA A 221 7.14 25.57 22.13
C ALA A 221 7.69 27.00 22.08
N ALA A 222 8.36 27.37 20.98
CA ALA A 222 8.90 28.72 20.79
C ALA A 222 7.80 29.80 20.72
N GLU A 223 6.68 29.50 20.04
CA GLU A 223 5.51 30.38 19.99
C GLU A 223 4.82 30.49 21.36
N ALA A 224 4.69 29.36 22.06
CA ALA A 224 4.12 29.36 23.41
C ALA A 224 4.97 30.14 24.40
N ILE A 225 6.30 30.11 24.31
CA ILE A 225 7.21 30.93 25.10
C ILE A 225 7.01 32.42 24.78
N HIS A 226 6.88 32.75 23.49
CA HIS A 226 6.57 34.13 23.09
C HIS A 226 5.25 34.63 23.69
N VAL A 227 4.20 33.80 23.64
CA VAL A 227 2.92 34.13 24.30
C VAL A 227 3.12 34.42 25.79
N ILE A 228 3.84 33.55 26.52
CA ILE A 228 4.10 33.72 27.96
C ILE A 228 4.82 35.04 28.22
N HIS A 229 5.89 35.36 27.53
CA HIS A 229 6.62 36.60 27.66
C HIS A 229 5.76 37.85 27.42
N ARG A 230 4.95 37.80 26.37
CA ARG A 230 4.08 38.93 26.02
C ARG A 230 3.00 39.19 27.07
N ILE A 231 2.44 38.13 27.65
CA ILE A 231 1.39 38.23 28.66
C ILE A 231 1.99 38.68 29.98
N GLU A 232 3.17 38.17 30.37
CA GLU A 232 3.91 38.62 31.55
C GLU A 232 4.30 40.10 31.45
N GLY A 233 4.84 40.52 30.29
CA GLY A 233 5.20 41.91 30.01
C GLY A 233 4.01 42.90 30.06
N ALA A 234 2.78 42.40 29.88
CA ALA A 234 1.56 43.16 30.06
C ALA A 234 1.07 43.26 31.52
N GLY A 235 1.84 42.73 32.49
CA GLY A 235 1.52 42.81 33.91
C GLY A 235 0.61 41.73 34.47
N PHE A 236 0.31 40.72 33.66
CA PHE A 236 -0.62 39.64 34.05
C PHE A 236 0.02 38.57 34.95
N GLY A 237 1.31 38.59 35.16
CA GLY A 237 2.02 37.59 35.95
C GLY A 237 2.31 38.02 37.40
N GLN A 238 1.77 39.14 37.89
CA GLN A 238 2.15 39.67 39.21
C GLN A 238 1.42 39.07 40.40
N THR A 239 0.65 38.02 40.23
CA THR A 239 -0.18 37.46 41.30
C THR A 239 0.37 36.12 41.83
N GLY A 240 1.54 36.14 42.44
CA GLY A 240 1.93 35.10 43.40
C GLY A 240 2.39 33.75 42.84
N ASP A 241 2.24 33.47 41.54
CA ASP A 241 2.55 32.14 40.95
C ASP A 241 3.99 32.01 40.45
N GLY A 242 4.82 33.06 40.68
CA GLY A 242 6.22 33.05 40.28
C GLY A 242 6.50 33.24 38.79
N LEU A 243 5.49 33.59 38.00
CA LEU A 243 5.66 34.00 36.61
C LEU A 243 6.17 35.44 36.53
N ALA A 244 5.80 36.28 37.52
CA ALA A 244 6.26 37.62 37.63
C ALA A 244 7.67 37.70 38.20
N GLY A 245 8.52 38.50 37.57
CA GLY A 245 9.87 38.77 38.05
C GLY A 245 10.96 37.90 37.46
N ALA A 246 10.68 37.16 36.42
CA ALA A 246 11.69 36.43 35.68
C ALA A 246 12.36 37.33 34.61
N ASP A 247 12.76 38.53 35.01
CA ASP A 247 13.35 39.55 34.12
C ASP A 247 14.73 39.18 33.59
N THR A 248 15.30 38.07 34.07
CA THR A 248 16.56 37.57 33.55
C THR A 248 16.38 36.26 32.82
N PRO A 249 17.09 36.03 31.71
CA PRO A 249 16.97 34.84 30.94
C PRO A 249 17.15 33.55 31.74
N GLY A 250 18.06 33.54 32.73
CA GLY A 250 18.32 32.37 33.56
C GLY A 250 17.18 32.08 34.56
N THR A 251 16.53 33.09 35.09
CA THR A 251 15.40 32.93 36.02
C THR A 251 14.16 32.43 35.28
N HIS A 252 13.92 32.98 34.10
CA HIS A 252 12.79 32.60 33.26
C HIS A 252 12.94 31.15 32.76
N ARG A 253 14.14 30.77 32.35
CA ARG A 253 14.48 29.41 31.98
C ARG A 253 14.20 28.43 33.13
N ALA A 254 14.74 28.70 34.32
CA ALA A 254 14.57 27.86 35.49
C ALA A 254 13.09 27.75 35.91
N PHE A 255 12.32 28.81 35.73
CA PHE A 255 10.89 28.84 35.95
C PHE A 255 10.16 27.92 34.98
N ILE A 256 10.34 28.10 33.67
CA ILE A 256 9.67 27.28 32.66
C ILE A 256 10.03 25.79 32.81
N GLU A 257 11.32 25.47 32.96
CA GLU A 257 11.75 24.07 33.17
C GLU A 257 11.07 23.46 34.39
N ARG A 258 11.01 24.14 35.49
CA ARG A 258 10.40 23.66 36.75
C ARG A 258 8.90 23.51 36.62
N GLN A 259 8.19 24.47 36.08
CA GLN A 259 6.74 24.44 35.96
C GLN A 259 6.29 23.43 34.91
N VAL A 260 6.94 23.41 33.73
CA VAL A 260 6.60 22.49 32.66
C VAL A 260 6.92 21.05 33.05
N ASN A 261 8.07 20.79 33.65
CA ASN A 261 8.47 19.41 34.01
C ASN A 261 7.73 18.90 35.26
N SER A 262 7.56 19.71 36.28
CA SER A 262 6.98 19.25 37.55
C SER A 262 5.47 19.21 37.57
N ARG A 263 4.80 20.18 36.92
CA ARG A 263 3.33 20.31 37.00
C ARG A 263 2.60 19.82 35.74
N PHE A 264 3.26 19.87 34.59
CA PHE A 264 2.59 19.65 33.31
C PHE A 264 3.19 18.50 32.48
N GLY A 265 4.01 17.64 33.08
CA GLY A 265 4.60 16.50 32.39
C GLY A 265 5.41 16.86 31.15
N GLY A 266 6.05 18.03 31.14
CA GLY A 266 6.81 18.51 29.99
C GLY A 266 5.99 19.28 28.93
N SER A 267 4.70 19.57 29.16
CA SER A 267 3.84 20.24 28.18
C SER A 267 3.69 21.76 28.47
N ILE A 268 4.35 22.56 27.65
CA ILE A 268 4.21 24.04 27.72
C ILE A 268 2.80 24.50 27.32
N HIS A 269 2.09 23.76 26.50
CA HIS A 269 0.71 24.09 26.14
C HIS A 269 -0.24 23.90 27.31
N LEU A 270 -0.01 22.90 28.16
CA LEU A 270 -0.77 22.73 29.41
C LEU A 270 -0.45 23.86 30.40
N LEU A 271 0.79 24.37 30.42
CA LEU A 271 1.13 25.55 31.21
C LEU A 271 0.30 26.77 30.77
N LEU A 272 0.21 27.04 29.46
CA LEU A 272 -0.61 28.12 28.93
C LEU A 272 -2.09 27.98 29.24
N LYS A 273 -2.66 26.80 29.05
CA LYS A 273 -4.07 26.51 29.37
C LYS A 273 -4.35 26.73 30.85
N LYS A 274 -3.51 26.19 31.71
CA LYS A 274 -3.62 26.38 33.17
C LYS A 274 -3.42 27.83 33.57
N TRP A 275 -2.49 28.53 32.95
CA TRP A 275 -2.26 29.96 33.20
C TRP A 275 -3.54 30.76 32.92
N GLY A 276 -4.19 30.60 31.76
CA GLY A 276 -5.45 31.24 31.44
C GLY A 276 -6.58 30.91 32.43
N THR A 277 -6.58 29.72 33.03
CA THR A 277 -7.57 29.35 34.05
C THR A 277 -7.30 30.00 35.40
N TYR A 278 -6.04 30.11 35.84
CA TYR A 278 -5.69 30.56 37.20
C TYR A 278 -5.55 32.07 37.33
N HIS A 279 -5.04 32.77 36.32
CA HIS A 279 -4.77 34.20 36.41
C HIS A 279 -6.02 35.08 36.26
N TYR A 280 -7.04 34.56 35.62
CA TYR A 280 -8.34 35.28 35.53
C TYR A 280 -9.39 34.73 36.50
N GLY A 281 -9.09 33.68 37.21
CA GLY A 281 -9.94 33.03 38.18
C GLY A 281 -9.68 33.47 39.62
N GLY A 282 -9.50 34.70 39.80
CA GLY A 282 -9.59 35.54 40.96
C GLY A 282 -9.23 35.14 42.32
N TYR A 283 -9.75 35.93 42.96
CA TYR A 283 -9.85 36.07 44.41
C TYR A 283 -11.30 35.81 44.84
#